data_ab873ee198f7e01fbb60d93dabd49464
#
_entry.id   ab873ee198f7e01fbb60d93dabd49464
#
_cell.length_a   1.000
_cell.length_b   1.000
_cell.length_c   1.000
_cell.angle_alpha   90.00
_cell.angle_beta   90.00
_cell.angle_gamma   90.00
#
_symmetry.space_group_name_H-M   'P 1'
#
loop_
_entity.id
_entity.type
_entity.pdbx_description
1 polymer ?
#
loop_
_entity_poly.entity_id
_entity_poly.type
_entity_poly.pdbx_seq_one_letter_code
_entity_poly.pdbx_strand_id
1 'polypeptide(L)'
;MKYRILLLAVLMYNTAFAQKDYTMESKADKDARMQWWRDATFGMFIHWGAYAVPAGIYKGKEVQGVGEWIMHTANIPIPEYEAYVRQFNPQQFNAKEWVRIAKQAGMKYIVITSKHHDGFGLWDSRVSSYDIMDASPFKRDILKELSEACKAEGIKLCFYHSIMDWHQPDAESKKEYTHQHTEKPDWNRYRDTYMKPQLKELLEKYDPAVLWFDGEWIPEWTEEQGKELYNWLRAMKPDLIINNRVGKGRQGMQGMNAYAHAAGDFGTPEQEILEGTSDTDWESCMTMNDSWGFKKNDLNWKSSKMLIDNLIDIAAKGGNYLLNVGPESTGLIPQASVERLAEMGKWLNVNGEAIYATKARKQYKEGDQVRFTVSKDDQFTYAIITGHKDYKVLLQSVKPAAGSKVRMLGVKSPLPWKMVGDQVEMQLPLKLPTDYAWVLKIQNN
;
A
#
# COMPACT_ATOMS: atom_id res chain seq x y z
N MET A 1 48.00 24.00 -61.47
CA MET A 1 46.70 23.88 -60.80
C MET A 1 46.91 23.10 -59.51
N LYS A 2 46.81 23.79 -58.33
CA LYS A 2 46.99 23.19 -56.99
C LYS A 2 45.62 23.09 -56.38
N TYR A 3 45.07 21.86 -56.18
CA TYR A 3 43.87 21.63 -55.49
C TYR A 3 44.17 21.63 -54.00
N ARG A 4 43.56 22.55 -53.23
CA ARG A 4 43.51 22.55 -51.76
C ARG A 4 42.29 21.74 -51.37
N ILE A 5 42.50 20.59 -50.71
CA ILE A 5 41.47 19.82 -50.07
C ILE A 5 41.22 20.47 -48.70
N LEU A 6 40.00 20.99 -48.48
CA LEU A 6 39.56 21.52 -47.22
C LEU A 6 38.95 20.34 -46.40
N LEU A 7 39.69 19.90 -45.39
CA LEU A 7 39.13 18.93 -44.40
C LEU A 7 38.20 19.68 -43.44
N LEU A 8 36.89 19.47 -43.57
CA LEU A 8 35.92 19.87 -42.53
C LEU A 8 35.95 18.82 -41.44
N ALA A 9 36.52 19.15 -40.27
CA ALA A 9 36.38 18.36 -39.05
C ALA A 9 35.02 18.68 -38.45
N VAL A 10 34.07 17.73 -38.57
CA VAL A 10 32.79 17.79 -37.86
C VAL A 10 33.06 17.32 -36.43
N LEU A 11 33.18 18.25 -35.50
CA LEU A 11 33.14 17.97 -34.05
C LEU A 11 31.70 17.56 -33.68
N MET A 12 31.46 16.25 -33.57
CA MET A 12 30.25 15.76 -32.88
C MET A 12 30.42 16.04 -31.39
N TYR A 13 29.74 17.06 -30.89
CA TYR A 13 29.53 17.23 -29.46
C TYR A 13 28.55 16.13 -29.02
N ASN A 14 29.06 15.04 -28.47
CA ASN A 14 28.28 14.14 -27.64
C ASN A 14 27.95 14.89 -26.34
N THR A 15 26.85 15.63 -26.32
CA THR A 15 26.25 16.05 -25.07
C THR A 15 25.67 14.79 -24.41
N ALA A 16 26.47 14.13 -23.60
CA ALA A 16 25.96 13.18 -22.65
C ALA A 16 25.02 13.99 -21.72
N PHE A 17 23.70 13.94 -21.97
CA PHE A 17 22.73 14.41 -20.98
C PHE A 17 22.96 13.56 -19.74
N ALA A 18 23.46 14.16 -18.67
CA ALA A 18 23.53 13.50 -17.38
C ALA A 18 22.11 12.97 -17.05
N GLN A 19 21.99 11.67 -16.85
CA GLN A 19 20.71 11.06 -16.48
C GLN A 19 20.20 11.75 -15.22
N LYS A 20 18.95 12.24 -15.23
CA LYS A 20 18.35 12.93 -14.08
C LYS A 20 18.37 12.00 -12.88
N ASP A 21 18.93 12.45 -11.78
CA ASP A 21 18.86 11.73 -10.49
C ASP A 21 17.56 12.11 -9.76
N TYR A 22 16.59 11.23 -9.82
CA TYR A 22 15.28 11.42 -9.17
C TYR A 22 15.33 11.25 -7.66
N THR A 23 16.40 10.67 -7.10
CA THR A 23 16.59 10.62 -5.65
C THR A 23 16.88 12.00 -5.05
N MET A 24 17.29 12.95 -5.92
CA MET A 24 17.56 14.35 -5.59
C MET A 24 16.43 15.30 -6.05
N GLU A 25 15.20 14.77 -6.18
CA GLU A 25 14.01 15.55 -6.53
C GLU A 25 13.79 16.71 -5.54
N SER A 26 13.40 17.89 -6.07
CA SER A 26 13.10 19.03 -5.18
C SER A 26 11.91 18.71 -4.26
N LYS A 27 11.90 19.32 -3.07
CA LYS A 27 10.75 19.15 -2.15
C LYS A 27 9.43 19.56 -2.80
N ALA A 28 9.42 20.62 -3.58
CA ALA A 28 8.22 21.11 -4.27
C ALA A 28 7.70 20.11 -5.31
N ASP A 29 8.59 19.52 -6.13
CA ASP A 29 8.22 18.50 -7.11
C ASP A 29 7.73 17.22 -6.42
N LYS A 30 8.40 16.79 -5.36
CA LYS A 30 7.96 15.65 -4.55
C LYS A 30 6.60 15.92 -3.93
N ASP A 31 6.38 17.08 -3.34
CA ASP A 31 5.11 17.44 -2.71
C ASP A 31 3.97 17.44 -3.74
N ALA A 32 4.19 17.99 -4.93
CA ALA A 32 3.19 17.98 -6.00
C ALA A 32 2.84 16.55 -6.47
N ARG A 33 3.84 15.69 -6.62
CA ARG A 33 3.67 14.31 -7.05
C ARG A 33 2.99 13.43 -5.98
N MET A 34 3.38 13.59 -4.72
CA MET A 34 2.88 12.81 -3.59
C MET A 34 1.49 13.26 -3.12
N GLN A 35 1.02 14.44 -3.54
CA GLN A 35 -0.18 15.07 -3.00
C GLN A 35 -1.42 14.17 -3.04
N TRP A 36 -1.70 13.52 -4.18
CA TRP A 36 -2.85 12.65 -4.32
C TRP A 36 -2.80 11.44 -3.37
N TRP A 37 -1.59 10.90 -3.15
CA TRP A 37 -1.38 9.73 -2.30
C TRP A 37 -1.56 10.09 -0.81
N ARG A 38 -1.01 11.24 -0.38
CA ARG A 38 -1.24 11.78 0.97
C ARG A 38 -2.72 12.05 1.22
N ASP A 39 -3.45 12.55 0.21
CA ASP A 39 -4.88 12.84 0.30
C ASP A 39 -5.75 11.59 0.34
N ALA A 40 -5.26 10.52 -0.22
CA ALA A 40 -5.96 9.24 -0.30
C ALA A 40 -6.11 8.57 1.07
N THR A 41 -5.12 8.62 1.94
CA THR A 41 -5.06 8.10 3.31
C THR A 41 -5.40 6.62 3.48
N PHE A 42 -6.29 6.02 2.65
CA PHE A 42 -6.79 4.65 2.82
C PHE A 42 -6.80 3.88 1.50
N GLY A 43 -6.12 2.72 1.47
CA GLY A 43 -6.01 1.83 0.33
C GLY A 43 -6.27 0.36 0.67
N MET A 44 -6.58 -0.45 -0.36
CA MET A 44 -6.70 -1.89 -0.29
C MET A 44 -5.40 -2.54 -0.73
N PHE A 45 -4.85 -3.43 0.10
CA PHE A 45 -3.81 -4.35 -0.31
C PHE A 45 -4.44 -5.69 -0.70
N ILE A 46 -3.97 -6.31 -1.77
CA ILE A 46 -4.46 -7.62 -2.21
C ILE A 46 -3.26 -8.56 -2.38
N HIS A 47 -3.15 -9.54 -1.48
CA HIS A 47 -2.20 -10.64 -1.62
C HIS A 47 -2.92 -11.83 -2.24
N TRP A 48 -2.62 -12.10 -3.50
CA TRP A 48 -3.29 -13.17 -4.25
C TRP A 48 -2.37 -13.82 -5.28
N GLY A 49 -2.49 -15.15 -5.41
CA GLY A 49 -1.67 -15.94 -6.29
C GLY A 49 -1.90 -17.43 -6.09
N ALA A 50 -1.01 -18.25 -6.62
CA ALA A 50 -1.11 -19.73 -6.56
C ALA A 50 -1.17 -20.26 -5.14
N TYR A 51 -0.59 -19.58 -4.15
CA TYR A 51 -0.64 -19.92 -2.73
C TYR A 51 -2.06 -19.95 -2.13
N ALA A 52 -3.04 -19.33 -2.79
CA ALA A 52 -4.44 -19.42 -2.39
C ALA A 52 -5.04 -20.84 -2.62
N VAL A 53 -4.42 -21.65 -3.48
CA VAL A 53 -4.89 -23.03 -3.75
C VAL A 53 -4.64 -23.95 -2.56
N PRO A 54 -3.41 -24.09 -2.04
CA PRO A 54 -3.18 -24.87 -0.82
C PRO A 54 -3.77 -24.22 0.42
N ALA A 55 -4.03 -22.91 0.41
CA ALA A 55 -4.72 -22.18 1.49
C ALA A 55 -4.17 -22.48 2.89
N GLY A 56 -2.83 -22.52 3.04
CA GLY A 56 -2.14 -22.83 4.28
C GLY A 56 -2.01 -24.31 4.63
N ILE A 57 -2.38 -25.23 3.73
CA ILE A 57 -2.34 -26.68 3.99
C ILE A 57 -1.43 -27.36 2.96
N TYR A 58 -0.47 -28.16 3.44
CA TYR A 58 0.41 -28.97 2.59
C TYR A 58 0.45 -30.42 3.08
N LYS A 59 0.23 -31.39 2.17
CA LYS A 59 0.16 -32.84 2.45
C LYS A 59 -0.77 -33.17 3.63
N GLY A 60 -1.93 -32.47 3.69
CA GLY A 60 -2.94 -32.66 4.71
C GLY A 60 -2.63 -32.07 6.09
N LYS A 61 -1.53 -31.33 6.22
CA LYS A 61 -1.11 -30.66 7.47
C LYS A 61 -1.17 -29.15 7.31
N GLU A 62 -1.57 -28.46 8.36
CA GLU A 62 -1.49 -27.00 8.42
C GLU A 62 -0.03 -26.55 8.50
N VAL A 63 0.32 -25.59 7.65
CA VAL A 63 1.62 -24.94 7.63
C VAL A 63 1.58 -23.69 8.49
N GLN A 64 2.49 -23.57 9.42
CA GLN A 64 2.60 -22.39 10.30
C GLN A 64 3.07 -21.16 9.53
N GLY A 65 2.81 -19.97 10.08
CA GLY A 65 3.13 -18.70 9.44
C GLY A 65 2.09 -18.25 8.42
N VAL A 66 2.49 -17.34 7.53
CA VAL A 66 1.61 -16.68 6.57
C VAL A 66 1.39 -17.52 5.31
N GLY A 67 0.21 -17.39 4.71
CA GLY A 67 -0.24 -18.28 3.62
C GLY A 67 0.56 -18.13 2.33
N GLU A 68 0.96 -16.90 1.99
CA GLU A 68 1.73 -16.60 0.78
C GLU A 68 3.20 -17.11 0.84
N TRP A 69 3.68 -17.46 2.03
CA TRP A 69 5.01 -18.05 2.23
C TRP A 69 5.01 -19.58 2.25
N ILE A 70 3.87 -20.23 1.96
CA ILE A 70 3.71 -21.69 2.06
C ILE A 70 4.76 -22.47 1.27
N MET A 71 5.14 -21.98 0.07
CA MET A 71 6.18 -22.62 -0.76
C MET A 71 7.51 -22.71 0.01
N HIS A 72 7.93 -21.63 0.64
CA HIS A 72 9.16 -21.54 1.43
C HIS A 72 9.03 -22.30 2.76
N THR A 73 8.00 -21.97 3.55
CA THR A 73 7.83 -22.51 4.91
C THR A 73 7.67 -24.02 4.94
N ALA A 74 6.97 -24.59 3.96
CA ALA A 74 6.82 -26.04 3.84
C ALA A 74 7.88 -26.70 2.95
N ASN A 75 8.85 -25.92 2.45
CA ASN A 75 9.89 -26.38 1.52
C ASN A 75 9.33 -27.18 0.36
N ILE A 76 8.31 -26.62 -0.31
CA ILE A 76 7.60 -27.27 -1.42
C ILE A 76 8.48 -27.23 -2.67
N PRO A 77 8.86 -28.38 -3.27
CA PRO A 77 9.63 -28.41 -4.50
C PRO A 77 8.89 -27.68 -5.65
N ILE A 78 9.65 -27.03 -6.52
CA ILE A 78 9.11 -26.29 -7.67
C ILE A 78 8.08 -27.10 -8.47
N PRO A 79 8.34 -28.36 -8.89
CA PRO A 79 7.36 -29.13 -9.66
C PRO A 79 6.03 -29.41 -8.90
N GLU A 80 6.11 -29.54 -7.56
CA GLU A 80 4.92 -29.71 -6.72
C GLU A 80 4.17 -28.36 -6.58
N TYR A 81 4.88 -27.24 -6.46
CA TYR A 81 4.26 -25.92 -6.37
C TYR A 81 3.60 -25.51 -7.69
N GLU A 82 4.22 -25.80 -8.83
CA GLU A 82 3.62 -25.61 -10.15
C GLU A 82 2.30 -26.38 -10.33
N ALA A 83 2.11 -27.51 -9.61
CA ALA A 83 0.83 -28.20 -9.62
C ALA A 83 -0.30 -27.35 -9.00
N TYR A 84 -0.02 -26.46 -8.05
CA TYR A 84 -0.99 -25.48 -7.54
C TYR A 84 -1.28 -24.39 -8.58
N VAL A 85 -0.26 -23.94 -9.32
CA VAL A 85 -0.48 -23.00 -10.44
C VAL A 85 -1.41 -23.60 -11.49
N ARG A 86 -1.21 -24.88 -11.87
CA ARG A 86 -2.10 -25.59 -12.80
C ARG A 86 -3.52 -25.82 -12.26
N GLN A 87 -3.74 -25.67 -10.95
CA GLN A 87 -5.06 -25.73 -10.33
C GLN A 87 -5.67 -24.34 -10.10
N PHE A 88 -4.87 -23.26 -10.20
CA PHE A 88 -5.34 -21.90 -9.96
C PHE A 88 -6.26 -21.44 -11.10
N ASN A 89 -7.56 -21.58 -10.86
CA ASN A 89 -8.62 -21.27 -11.82
C ASN A 89 -9.76 -20.47 -11.17
N PRO A 90 -9.54 -19.18 -10.92
CA PRO A 90 -10.45 -18.31 -10.14
C PRO A 90 -11.69 -17.88 -10.94
N GLN A 91 -12.57 -18.80 -11.31
CA GLN A 91 -13.73 -18.54 -12.17
C GLN A 91 -14.74 -17.55 -11.59
N GLN A 92 -14.71 -17.29 -10.27
CA GLN A 92 -15.57 -16.31 -9.61
C GLN A 92 -14.91 -14.93 -9.49
N PHE A 93 -13.69 -14.76 -10.02
CA PHE A 93 -13.04 -13.46 -10.06
C PHE A 93 -13.84 -12.45 -10.87
N ASN A 94 -14.13 -11.31 -10.26
CA ASN A 94 -14.81 -10.19 -10.88
C ASN A 94 -14.16 -8.88 -10.46
N ALA A 95 -13.37 -8.29 -11.36
CA ALA A 95 -12.63 -7.06 -11.12
C ALA A 95 -13.54 -5.89 -10.71
N LYS A 96 -14.71 -5.76 -11.35
CA LYS A 96 -15.69 -4.70 -11.03
C LYS A 96 -16.21 -4.84 -9.59
N GLU A 97 -16.46 -6.07 -9.15
CA GLU A 97 -16.92 -6.35 -7.81
C GLU A 97 -15.83 -6.03 -6.76
N TRP A 98 -14.58 -6.40 -7.03
CA TRP A 98 -13.46 -6.06 -6.14
C TRP A 98 -13.28 -4.55 -5.99
N VAL A 99 -13.33 -3.82 -7.12
CA VAL A 99 -13.23 -2.36 -7.11
C VAL A 99 -14.44 -1.72 -6.41
N ARG A 100 -15.65 -2.28 -6.60
CA ARG A 100 -16.85 -1.83 -5.89
C ARG A 100 -16.72 -1.99 -4.39
N ILE A 101 -16.20 -3.13 -3.91
CA ILE A 101 -15.96 -3.39 -2.49
C ILE A 101 -14.96 -2.36 -1.93
N ALA A 102 -13.83 -2.13 -2.61
CA ALA A 102 -12.85 -1.14 -2.20
C ALA A 102 -13.44 0.28 -2.14
N LYS A 103 -14.17 0.70 -3.18
CA LYS A 103 -14.81 2.01 -3.26
C LYS A 103 -15.86 2.20 -2.16
N GLN A 104 -16.68 1.20 -1.91
CA GLN A 104 -17.70 1.24 -0.84
C GLN A 104 -17.10 1.27 0.56
N ALA A 105 -15.93 0.64 0.74
CA ALA A 105 -15.14 0.76 1.96
C ALA A 105 -14.52 2.16 2.17
N GLY A 106 -14.55 3.03 1.15
CA GLY A 106 -13.94 4.35 1.17
C GLY A 106 -12.49 4.39 0.68
N MET A 107 -11.93 3.28 0.20
CA MET A 107 -10.56 3.20 -0.30
C MET A 107 -10.38 4.00 -1.59
N LYS A 108 -9.21 4.60 -1.78
CA LYS A 108 -8.88 5.47 -2.91
C LYS A 108 -7.91 4.84 -3.90
N TYR A 109 -7.21 3.79 -3.51
CA TYR A 109 -6.28 3.05 -4.34
C TYR A 109 -6.28 1.57 -3.95
N ILE A 110 -5.82 0.73 -4.88
CA ILE A 110 -5.64 -0.71 -4.70
C ILE A 110 -4.21 -1.05 -5.06
N VAL A 111 -3.51 -1.74 -4.17
CA VAL A 111 -2.20 -2.37 -4.44
C VAL A 111 -2.43 -3.88 -4.53
N ILE A 112 -2.11 -4.50 -5.67
CA ILE A 112 -2.22 -5.95 -5.83
C ILE A 112 -0.85 -6.56 -6.12
N THR A 113 -0.60 -7.76 -5.59
CA THR A 113 0.57 -8.56 -5.96
C THR A 113 0.55 -8.88 -7.45
N SER A 114 1.32 -8.16 -8.26
CA SER A 114 1.54 -8.54 -9.67
C SER A 114 2.31 -9.84 -9.74
N LYS A 115 3.36 -9.97 -8.91
CA LYS A 115 4.17 -11.17 -8.68
C LYS A 115 4.64 -11.16 -7.22
N HIS A 116 4.33 -12.21 -6.46
CA HIS A 116 4.87 -12.41 -5.12
C HIS A 116 6.20 -13.19 -5.18
N HIS A 117 6.78 -13.56 -4.05
CA HIS A 117 8.06 -14.28 -3.97
C HIS A 117 8.05 -15.64 -4.69
N ASP A 118 6.87 -16.25 -4.86
CA ASP A 118 6.69 -17.52 -5.59
C ASP A 118 6.90 -17.41 -7.10
N GLY A 119 7.09 -16.19 -7.61
CA GLY A 119 7.40 -15.92 -9.02
C GLY A 119 6.21 -15.96 -9.98
N PHE A 120 5.00 -16.32 -9.52
CA PHE A 120 3.84 -16.44 -10.38
C PHE A 120 3.23 -15.07 -10.73
N GLY A 121 3.18 -14.76 -12.04
CA GLY A 121 2.65 -13.49 -12.55
C GLY A 121 1.12 -13.50 -12.75
N LEU A 122 0.43 -12.44 -12.29
CA LEU A 122 -1.03 -12.30 -12.47
C LEU A 122 -1.42 -11.53 -13.74
N TRP A 123 -0.53 -11.39 -14.71
CA TRP A 123 -0.77 -10.70 -15.99
C TRP A 123 -0.23 -11.51 -17.16
N ASP A 124 -0.63 -11.15 -18.36
CA ASP A 124 -0.12 -11.68 -19.63
C ASP A 124 1.31 -11.15 -19.89
N SER A 125 2.34 -11.87 -19.42
CA SER A 125 3.74 -11.51 -19.56
C SER A 125 4.34 -12.06 -20.84
N ARG A 126 5.16 -11.24 -21.52
CA ARG A 126 6.00 -11.69 -22.63
C ARG A 126 7.41 -12.11 -22.18
N VAL A 127 7.71 -11.87 -20.91
CA VAL A 127 9.03 -12.14 -20.32
C VAL A 127 9.08 -13.56 -19.76
N SER A 128 7.96 -14.06 -19.25
CA SER A 128 7.85 -15.35 -18.59
C SER A 128 6.55 -16.05 -18.95
N SER A 129 6.60 -17.35 -19.18
CA SER A 129 5.41 -18.20 -19.28
C SER A 129 4.90 -18.72 -17.93
N TYR A 130 5.56 -18.32 -16.82
CA TYR A 130 5.09 -18.65 -15.48
C TYR A 130 4.12 -17.57 -14.99
N ASP A 131 2.98 -17.49 -15.68
CA ASP A 131 1.96 -16.48 -15.46
C ASP A 131 0.54 -17.04 -15.60
N ILE A 132 -0.44 -16.19 -15.31
CA ILE A 132 -1.87 -16.56 -15.30
C ILE A 132 -2.40 -16.97 -16.68
N MET A 133 -1.80 -16.48 -17.77
CA MET A 133 -2.24 -16.79 -19.13
C MET A 133 -1.65 -18.10 -19.62
N ASP A 134 -0.39 -18.38 -19.33
CA ASP A 134 0.34 -19.53 -19.88
C ASP A 134 0.32 -20.73 -18.94
N ALA A 135 0.58 -20.53 -17.64
CA ALA A 135 0.75 -21.63 -16.69
C ALA A 135 -0.55 -22.07 -16.00
N SER A 136 -1.60 -21.23 -15.98
CA SER A 136 -2.87 -21.58 -15.34
C SER A 136 -3.98 -21.89 -16.36
N PRO A 137 -5.05 -22.61 -15.99
CA PRO A 137 -6.20 -22.85 -16.85
C PRO A 137 -7.13 -21.63 -16.99
N PHE A 138 -6.96 -20.58 -16.20
CA PHE A 138 -7.85 -19.43 -16.12
C PHE A 138 -7.85 -18.57 -17.38
N LYS A 139 -6.67 -18.36 -18.00
CA LYS A 139 -6.51 -17.68 -19.30
C LYS A 139 -7.15 -16.29 -19.40
N ARG A 140 -7.13 -15.52 -18.30
CA ARG A 140 -7.58 -14.13 -18.26
C ARG A 140 -6.52 -13.26 -17.56
N ASP A 141 -6.22 -12.09 -18.12
CA ASP A 141 -5.29 -11.14 -17.56
C ASP A 141 -5.96 -10.34 -16.42
N ILE A 142 -5.66 -10.74 -15.18
CA ILE A 142 -6.25 -10.16 -13.96
C ILE A 142 -5.90 -8.68 -13.82
N LEU A 143 -4.65 -8.32 -14.09
CA LEU A 143 -4.20 -6.93 -13.92
C LEU A 143 -4.84 -6.00 -14.95
N LYS A 144 -5.06 -6.49 -16.17
CA LYS A 144 -5.79 -5.75 -17.20
C LYS A 144 -7.22 -5.47 -16.76
N GLU A 145 -7.94 -6.50 -16.32
CA GLU A 145 -9.33 -6.37 -15.90
C GLU A 145 -9.47 -5.41 -14.69
N LEU A 146 -8.55 -5.51 -13.73
CA LEU A 146 -8.51 -4.58 -12.60
C LEU A 146 -8.17 -3.15 -13.04
N SER A 147 -7.24 -2.97 -13.97
CA SER A 147 -6.88 -1.65 -14.49
C SER A 147 -8.09 -0.96 -15.14
N GLU A 148 -8.83 -1.69 -15.97
CA GLU A 148 -10.05 -1.19 -16.60
C GLU A 148 -11.13 -0.82 -15.57
N ALA A 149 -11.36 -1.70 -14.59
CA ALA A 149 -12.35 -1.48 -13.53
C ALA A 149 -11.96 -0.29 -12.61
N CYS A 150 -10.70 -0.21 -12.21
CA CYS A 150 -10.20 0.90 -11.39
C CYS A 150 -10.33 2.24 -12.11
N LYS A 151 -9.96 2.28 -13.40
CA LYS A 151 -10.09 3.50 -14.22
C LYS A 151 -11.55 3.94 -14.35
N ALA A 152 -12.48 3.01 -14.53
CA ALA A 152 -13.91 3.30 -14.63
C ALA A 152 -14.48 3.91 -13.33
N GLU A 153 -13.96 3.51 -12.18
CA GLU A 153 -14.45 3.92 -10.87
C GLU A 153 -13.64 5.05 -10.21
N GLY A 154 -12.56 5.52 -10.86
CA GLY A 154 -11.69 6.58 -10.33
C GLY A 154 -10.81 6.13 -9.15
N ILE A 155 -10.57 4.82 -9.03
CA ILE A 155 -9.63 4.23 -8.07
C ILE A 155 -8.25 4.16 -8.71
N LYS A 156 -7.19 4.51 -7.99
CA LYS A 156 -5.81 4.35 -8.48
C LYS A 156 -5.36 2.90 -8.36
N LEU A 157 -4.94 2.30 -9.47
CA LEU A 157 -4.33 0.96 -9.45
C LEU A 157 -2.83 1.08 -9.20
N CYS A 158 -2.32 0.20 -8.33
CA CYS A 158 -0.93 0.11 -7.90
C CYS A 158 -0.52 -1.35 -7.86
N PHE A 159 0.78 -1.64 -8.04
CA PHE A 159 1.28 -3.00 -8.02
C PHE A 159 2.33 -3.21 -6.94
N TYR A 160 2.16 -4.28 -6.18
CA TYR A 160 3.25 -4.92 -5.46
C TYR A 160 4.05 -5.78 -6.44
N HIS A 161 5.37 -5.74 -6.35
CA HIS A 161 6.25 -6.60 -7.15
C HIS A 161 7.45 -7.05 -6.31
N SER A 162 7.58 -8.37 -6.14
CA SER A 162 8.71 -8.94 -5.39
C SER A 162 10.02 -8.80 -6.16
N ILE A 163 11.07 -8.33 -5.46
CA ILE A 163 12.46 -8.37 -5.91
C ILE A 163 12.95 -9.82 -5.93
N MET A 164 12.59 -10.61 -4.90
CA MET A 164 12.84 -12.05 -4.87
C MET A 164 11.97 -12.80 -5.88
N ASP A 165 12.46 -13.96 -6.29
CA ASP A 165 11.70 -14.91 -7.10
C ASP A 165 12.18 -16.32 -6.81
N TRP A 166 11.35 -17.12 -6.16
CA TRP A 166 11.72 -18.49 -5.76
C TRP A 166 11.60 -19.50 -6.90
N HIS A 167 10.97 -19.12 -8.01
CA HIS A 167 10.78 -19.99 -9.16
C HIS A 167 11.87 -19.77 -10.22
N GLN A 168 12.34 -18.53 -10.41
CA GLN A 168 13.30 -18.18 -11.43
C GLN A 168 14.75 -18.54 -10.99
N PRO A 169 15.48 -19.42 -11.71
CA PRO A 169 16.76 -19.97 -11.26
C PRO A 169 17.83 -18.95 -10.95
N ASP A 170 17.89 -17.85 -11.73
CA ASP A 170 18.90 -16.80 -11.57
C ASP A 170 18.66 -15.88 -10.38
N ALA A 171 17.40 -15.85 -9.87
CA ALA A 171 17.00 -15.06 -8.70
C ALA A 171 17.27 -15.79 -7.37
N GLU A 172 17.79 -17.02 -7.41
CA GLU A 172 18.00 -17.82 -6.23
C GLU A 172 19.01 -17.17 -5.29
N SER A 173 18.58 -16.83 -4.09
CA SER A 173 19.43 -16.36 -3.02
C SER A 173 20.15 -17.54 -2.37
N LYS A 174 21.47 -17.42 -2.19
CA LYS A 174 22.41 -18.53 -1.97
C LYS A 174 22.24 -19.40 -0.72
N LYS A 175 21.29 -19.17 0.18
CA LYS A 175 21.23 -20.03 1.40
C LYS A 175 19.84 -20.24 2.01
N GLU A 176 18.98 -19.23 2.01
CA GLU A 176 17.75 -19.30 2.82
C GLU A 176 16.50 -19.58 1.98
N TYR A 177 16.56 -19.31 0.68
CA TYR A 177 15.39 -19.34 -0.22
C TYR A 177 15.60 -20.25 -1.43
N THR A 178 16.48 -21.26 -1.32
CA THR A 178 16.75 -22.19 -2.41
C THR A 178 15.63 -23.24 -2.51
N HIS A 179 14.98 -23.26 -3.66
CA HIS A 179 13.94 -24.25 -3.98
C HIS A 179 14.40 -25.31 -4.98
N GLN A 180 15.67 -25.75 -4.86
CA GLN A 180 16.24 -26.87 -5.61
C GLN A 180 16.56 -26.58 -7.09
N HIS A 181 17.00 -25.39 -7.42
CA HIS A 181 17.61 -25.15 -8.71
C HIS A 181 18.99 -25.81 -8.79
N THR A 182 19.28 -26.40 -9.93
CA THR A 182 20.54 -27.12 -10.18
C THR A 182 21.59 -26.25 -10.86
N GLU A 183 21.21 -25.11 -11.41
CA GLU A 183 22.09 -24.19 -12.11
C GLU A 183 22.68 -23.16 -11.17
N LYS A 184 23.87 -22.66 -11.51
CA LYS A 184 24.46 -21.55 -10.77
C LYS A 184 23.70 -20.27 -11.07
N PRO A 185 23.11 -19.59 -10.06
CA PRO A 185 22.34 -18.38 -10.25
C PRO A 185 23.21 -17.21 -10.76
N ASP A 186 22.62 -16.39 -11.63
CA ASP A 186 23.19 -15.14 -12.09
C ASP A 186 22.22 -13.99 -11.80
N TRP A 187 22.40 -13.38 -10.64
CA TRP A 187 21.54 -12.30 -10.15
C TRP A 187 21.45 -11.12 -11.12
N ASN A 188 22.56 -10.74 -11.77
CA ASN A 188 22.54 -9.63 -12.71
C ASN A 188 21.71 -9.98 -13.97
N ARG A 189 21.78 -11.24 -14.43
CA ARG A 189 20.95 -11.72 -15.54
C ARG A 189 19.47 -11.66 -15.17
N TYR A 190 19.09 -12.19 -13.97
CA TYR A 190 17.72 -12.07 -13.47
C TYR A 190 17.24 -10.60 -13.42
N ARG A 191 18.02 -9.74 -12.76
CA ARG A 191 17.66 -8.32 -12.61
C ARG A 191 17.43 -7.64 -13.96
N ASP A 192 18.36 -7.81 -14.91
CA ASP A 192 18.39 -7.02 -16.13
C ASP A 192 17.58 -7.63 -17.27
N THR A 193 17.43 -8.96 -17.33
CA THR A 193 16.73 -9.64 -18.44
C THR A 193 15.38 -10.24 -18.06
N TYR A 194 15.02 -10.23 -16.77
CA TYR A 194 13.75 -10.77 -16.28
C TYR A 194 12.97 -9.74 -15.47
N MET A 195 13.49 -9.29 -14.30
CA MET A 195 12.77 -8.38 -13.40
C MET A 195 12.51 -6.99 -14.05
N LYS A 196 13.55 -6.33 -14.59
CA LYS A 196 13.38 -5.01 -15.24
C LYS A 196 12.43 -5.08 -16.45
N PRO A 197 12.50 -6.06 -17.38
CA PRO A 197 11.54 -6.20 -18.45
C PRO A 197 10.09 -6.43 -17.95
N GLN A 198 9.86 -7.21 -16.89
CA GLN A 198 8.54 -7.38 -16.26
C GLN A 198 8.01 -6.04 -15.73
N LEU A 199 8.83 -5.27 -15.02
CA LEU A 199 8.46 -3.95 -14.50
C LEU A 199 8.11 -2.97 -15.63
N LYS A 200 8.87 -3.02 -16.75
CA LYS A 200 8.57 -2.23 -17.95
C LYS A 200 7.21 -2.62 -18.53
N GLU A 201 6.92 -3.91 -18.67
CA GLU A 201 5.60 -4.37 -19.12
C GLU A 201 4.47 -3.84 -18.25
N LEU A 202 4.62 -3.90 -16.92
CA LEU A 202 3.61 -3.41 -15.97
C LEU A 202 3.35 -1.92 -16.15
N LEU A 203 4.40 -1.10 -16.31
CA LEU A 203 4.27 0.33 -16.55
C LEU A 203 3.58 0.64 -17.88
N GLU A 204 3.99 -0.03 -18.96
CA GLU A 204 3.50 0.24 -20.32
C GLU A 204 2.07 -0.27 -20.55
N LYS A 205 1.72 -1.43 -19.96
CA LYS A 205 0.41 -2.06 -20.17
C LYS A 205 -0.70 -1.47 -19.29
N TYR A 206 -0.38 -1.10 -18.05
CA TYR A 206 -1.41 -0.83 -17.02
C TYR A 206 -1.30 0.53 -16.36
N ASP A 207 -0.22 1.28 -16.59
CA ASP A 207 0.01 2.63 -16.06
C ASP A 207 -0.23 2.78 -14.53
N PRO A 208 0.42 1.95 -13.68
CA PRO A 208 0.19 1.97 -12.24
C PRO A 208 0.62 3.29 -11.60
N ALA A 209 -0.10 3.74 -10.57
CA ALA A 209 0.24 4.96 -9.85
C ALA A 209 1.35 4.76 -8.80
N VAL A 210 1.49 3.54 -8.28
CA VAL A 210 2.51 3.16 -7.29
C VAL A 210 3.12 1.82 -7.67
N LEU A 211 4.43 1.67 -7.52
CA LEU A 211 5.11 0.38 -7.41
C LEU A 211 5.53 0.15 -5.96
N TRP A 212 5.04 -0.92 -5.40
CA TRP A 212 5.29 -1.38 -4.04
C TRP A 212 6.24 -2.59 -4.08
N PHE A 213 7.53 -2.38 -3.83
CA PHE A 213 8.54 -3.43 -3.80
C PHE A 213 8.57 -4.17 -2.48
N ASP A 214 9.13 -5.38 -2.52
CA ASP A 214 9.37 -6.22 -1.35
C ASP A 214 10.48 -7.25 -1.66
N GLY A 215 11.04 -7.88 -0.62
CA GLY A 215 12.12 -8.86 -0.81
C GLY A 215 13.51 -8.24 -0.88
N GLU A 216 13.66 -6.97 -0.50
CA GLU A 216 14.91 -6.21 -0.55
C GLU A 216 15.98 -6.71 0.44
N TRP A 217 15.61 -7.54 1.38
CA TRP A 217 16.52 -8.03 2.44
C TRP A 217 17.52 -9.11 1.97
N ILE A 218 17.35 -9.66 0.77
CA ILE A 218 18.25 -10.66 0.22
C ILE A 218 19.68 -10.11 0.06
N PRO A 219 20.73 -10.95 0.22
CA PRO A 219 22.13 -10.50 0.15
C PRO A 219 22.52 -9.88 -1.20
N GLU A 220 21.93 -10.35 -2.29
CA GLU A 220 22.24 -9.94 -3.66
C GLU A 220 21.73 -8.53 -3.99
N TRP A 221 20.71 -8.04 -3.29
CA TRP A 221 20.18 -6.69 -3.48
C TRP A 221 20.98 -5.66 -2.70
N THR A 222 21.33 -4.54 -3.31
CA THR A 222 22.06 -3.44 -2.67
C THR A 222 21.30 -2.13 -2.76
N GLU A 223 21.69 -1.14 -1.95
CA GLU A 223 21.11 0.20 -1.99
C GLU A 223 21.39 0.90 -3.33
N GLU A 224 22.57 0.66 -3.92
CA GLU A 224 22.95 1.21 -5.22
C GLU A 224 22.06 0.66 -6.33
N GLN A 225 21.77 -0.64 -6.31
CA GLN A 225 20.83 -1.26 -7.25
C GLN A 225 19.41 -0.71 -7.06
N GLY A 226 19.01 -0.47 -5.82
CA GLY A 226 17.73 0.16 -5.50
C GLY A 226 17.62 1.58 -6.05
N LYS A 227 18.67 2.41 -5.90
CA LYS A 227 18.72 3.76 -6.48
C LYS A 227 18.73 3.74 -7.99
N GLU A 228 19.48 2.82 -8.59
CA GLU A 228 19.47 2.63 -10.04
C GLU A 228 18.09 2.27 -10.57
N LEU A 229 17.42 1.30 -9.91
CA LEU A 229 16.07 0.87 -10.27
C LEU A 229 15.06 2.00 -10.09
N TYR A 230 15.13 2.73 -8.99
CA TYR A 230 14.27 3.89 -8.72
C TYR A 230 14.41 4.94 -9.83
N ASN A 231 15.64 5.33 -10.18
CA ASN A 231 15.91 6.30 -11.23
C ASN A 231 15.44 5.82 -12.60
N TRP A 232 15.65 4.54 -12.92
CA TRP A 232 15.23 3.94 -14.18
C TRP A 232 13.71 3.93 -14.35
N LEU A 233 12.97 3.56 -13.31
CA LEU A 233 11.51 3.57 -13.29
C LEU A 233 10.94 4.98 -13.38
N ARG A 234 11.51 5.94 -12.63
CA ARG A 234 11.11 7.34 -12.65
C ARG A 234 11.44 8.04 -13.98
N ALA A 235 12.46 7.61 -14.69
CA ALA A 235 12.73 8.10 -16.04
C ALA A 235 11.66 7.66 -17.05
N MET A 236 11.09 6.46 -16.89
CA MET A 236 9.97 5.98 -17.73
C MET A 236 8.65 6.62 -17.33
N LYS A 237 8.40 6.81 -16.03
CA LYS A 237 7.16 7.37 -15.48
C LYS A 237 7.51 8.39 -14.37
N PRO A 238 7.69 9.68 -14.71
CA PRO A 238 8.13 10.70 -13.76
C PRO A 238 7.19 10.95 -12.56
N ASP A 239 5.92 10.64 -12.68
CA ASP A 239 4.91 10.76 -11.61
C ASP A 239 4.73 9.49 -10.77
N LEU A 240 5.46 8.41 -11.08
CA LEU A 240 5.41 7.15 -10.34
C LEU A 240 5.84 7.35 -8.88
N ILE A 241 5.09 6.75 -7.97
CA ILE A 241 5.44 6.68 -6.55
C ILE A 241 5.99 5.29 -6.25
N ILE A 242 7.05 5.21 -5.44
CA ILE A 242 7.75 3.96 -5.15
C ILE A 242 8.02 3.88 -3.65
N ASN A 243 7.70 2.76 -2.99
CA ASN A 243 7.98 2.58 -1.57
C ASN A 243 9.48 2.43 -1.26
N ASN A 244 9.85 2.50 0.02
CA ASN A 244 11.25 2.42 0.45
C ASN A 244 11.87 1.02 0.37
N ARG A 245 11.07 -0.03 0.10
CA ARG A 245 11.59 -1.38 -0.11
C ARG A 245 12.25 -1.57 -1.48
N VAL A 246 12.24 -0.54 -2.33
CA VAL A 246 13.09 -0.53 -3.54
C VAL A 246 14.57 -0.41 -3.19
N GLY A 247 14.92 0.22 -2.06
CA GLY A 247 16.28 0.31 -1.51
C GLY A 247 16.57 -0.76 -0.46
N LYS A 248 17.56 -0.51 0.39
CA LYS A 248 17.98 -1.41 1.47
C LYS A 248 18.03 -0.75 2.85
N GLY A 249 17.49 0.46 2.97
CA GLY A 249 17.58 1.25 4.21
C GLY A 249 16.50 0.98 5.25
N ARG A 250 15.52 0.14 4.97
CA ARG A 250 14.36 -0.11 5.85
C ARG A 250 14.75 -0.79 7.16
N GLN A 251 14.21 -0.30 8.27
CA GLN A 251 14.43 -0.84 9.62
C GLN A 251 13.36 -1.86 10.00
N GLY A 252 13.51 -3.11 9.59
CA GLY A 252 12.62 -4.22 9.99
C GLY A 252 11.14 -3.90 9.83
N MET A 253 10.29 -4.33 10.78
CA MET A 253 8.84 -4.09 10.76
C MET A 253 8.46 -2.64 11.03
N GLN A 254 9.28 -1.87 11.75
CA GLN A 254 9.11 -0.42 11.95
C GLN A 254 9.09 0.35 10.63
N GLY A 255 9.73 -0.17 9.60
CA GLY A 255 9.50 0.16 8.20
C GLY A 255 10.05 1.48 7.70
N MET A 256 10.60 2.34 8.57
CA MET A 256 11.20 3.61 8.16
C MET A 256 12.66 3.42 7.74
N ASN A 257 13.21 4.37 6.99
CA ASN A 257 14.60 4.32 6.58
C ASN A 257 15.55 4.68 7.74
N ALA A 258 16.67 3.95 7.83
CA ALA A 258 17.72 4.19 8.84
C ALA A 258 18.53 5.45 8.56
N TYR A 259 18.54 5.96 7.34
CA TYR A 259 19.36 7.10 6.90
C TYR A 259 18.64 7.94 5.83
N ALA A 260 19.06 9.20 5.73
CA ALA A 260 18.62 10.12 4.69
C ALA A 260 19.11 9.66 3.30
N HIS A 261 18.36 10.01 2.26
CA HIS A 261 18.67 9.70 0.86
C HIS A 261 18.67 8.20 0.50
N ALA A 262 18.02 7.34 1.29
CA ALA A 262 17.65 6.01 0.84
C ALA A 262 16.66 6.10 -0.32
N ALA A 263 16.70 5.10 -1.22
CA ALA A 263 15.76 5.03 -2.32
C ALA A 263 14.30 4.85 -1.82
N GLY A 264 13.35 5.44 -2.55
CA GLY A 264 11.93 5.34 -2.26
C GLY A 264 11.31 6.62 -1.72
N ASP A 265 9.99 6.71 -1.85
CA ASP A 265 9.21 7.92 -1.56
C ASP A 265 8.61 7.92 -0.15
N PHE A 266 8.26 6.76 0.38
CA PHE A 266 7.59 6.60 1.67
C PHE A 266 8.05 5.35 2.41
N GLY A 267 8.02 5.41 3.74
CA GLY A 267 8.31 4.29 4.63
C GLY A 267 7.13 3.32 4.73
N THR A 268 7.40 2.06 5.09
CA THR A 268 6.40 0.99 5.13
C THR A 268 6.39 0.24 6.46
N PRO A 269 5.91 0.86 7.57
CA PRO A 269 5.64 0.12 8.80
C PRO A 269 4.70 -1.06 8.49
N GLU A 270 5.09 -2.25 8.98
CA GLU A 270 4.34 -3.48 8.73
C GLU A 270 3.76 -4.04 10.02
N GLN A 271 2.42 -4.20 10.06
CA GLN A 271 1.67 -4.57 11.27
C GLN A 271 1.89 -3.62 12.46
N GLU A 272 2.45 -2.45 12.20
CA GLU A 272 2.79 -1.44 13.20
C GLU A 272 2.25 -0.07 12.78
N ILE A 273 2.00 0.79 13.77
CA ILE A 273 1.69 2.21 13.59
C ILE A 273 2.78 3.00 14.29
N LEU A 274 3.34 4.02 13.64
CA LEU A 274 4.37 4.86 14.25
C LEU A 274 3.89 5.43 15.60
N GLU A 275 4.81 5.61 16.54
CA GLU A 275 4.48 6.17 17.86
C GLU A 275 3.97 7.62 17.81
N GLY A 276 4.42 8.40 16.80
CA GLY A 276 4.09 9.81 16.62
C GLY A 276 3.96 10.23 15.17
N THR A 277 3.88 11.54 14.95
CA THR A 277 3.94 12.16 13.62
C THR A 277 5.34 12.05 13.04
N SER A 278 5.45 12.01 11.71
CA SER A 278 6.71 11.93 10.99
C SER A 278 6.79 13.02 9.92
N ASP A 279 7.98 13.56 9.69
CA ASP A 279 8.27 14.46 8.56
C ASP A 279 8.48 13.70 7.25
N THR A 280 8.60 12.37 7.32
CA THR A 280 8.71 11.47 6.17
C THR A 280 7.37 10.82 5.91
N ASP A 281 6.96 10.76 4.64
CA ASP A 281 5.76 10.03 4.21
C ASP A 281 5.85 8.55 4.59
N TRP A 282 4.73 7.95 5.01
CA TRP A 282 4.68 6.55 5.42
C TRP A 282 3.30 5.94 5.21
N GLU A 283 3.30 4.63 5.05
CA GLU A 283 2.10 3.82 4.84
C GLU A 283 2.18 2.56 5.71
N SER A 284 1.29 2.44 6.69
CA SER A 284 1.17 1.24 7.49
C SER A 284 0.40 0.18 6.73
N CYS A 285 1.06 -0.94 6.42
CA CYS A 285 0.40 -2.09 5.81
C CYS A 285 0.05 -3.14 6.88
N MET A 286 -1.21 -3.56 6.88
CA MET A 286 -1.73 -4.50 7.89
C MET A 286 -2.70 -5.51 7.30
N THR A 287 -2.73 -6.69 7.90
CA THR A 287 -3.73 -7.74 7.64
C THR A 287 -5.01 -7.52 8.45
N MET A 288 -6.11 -8.09 7.99
CA MET A 288 -7.36 -8.17 8.78
C MET A 288 -7.38 -9.34 9.75
N ASN A 289 -6.55 -10.35 9.51
CA ASN A 289 -6.33 -11.57 10.29
C ASN A 289 -4.83 -11.78 10.50
N ASP A 290 -4.32 -12.98 10.60
CA ASP A 290 -2.89 -13.26 10.86
C ASP A 290 -2.07 -13.48 9.57
N SER A 291 -2.71 -13.55 8.39
CA SER A 291 -2.07 -13.86 7.11
C SER A 291 -2.34 -12.81 6.03
N TRP A 292 -1.38 -12.59 5.12
CA TRP A 292 -1.56 -11.76 3.93
C TRP A 292 -2.33 -12.52 2.86
N GLY A 293 -1.82 -13.66 2.42
CA GLY A 293 -2.51 -14.58 1.52
C GLY A 293 -3.57 -15.40 2.25
N PHE A 294 -4.56 -15.90 1.51
CA PHE A 294 -5.65 -16.67 2.09
C PHE A 294 -5.16 -17.94 2.80
N LYS A 295 -5.58 -18.12 4.06
CA LYS A 295 -5.45 -19.34 4.85
C LYS A 295 -6.83 -19.79 5.30
N LYS A 296 -7.19 -21.04 5.01
CA LYS A 296 -8.51 -21.58 5.32
C LYS A 296 -8.83 -21.59 6.82
N ASN A 297 -7.83 -21.86 7.66
CA ASN A 297 -8.01 -22.02 9.10
C ASN A 297 -7.68 -20.73 9.89
N ASP A 298 -7.32 -19.64 9.22
CA ASP A 298 -7.07 -18.36 9.87
C ASP A 298 -8.39 -17.62 10.11
N LEU A 299 -8.91 -17.80 11.31
CA LEU A 299 -10.18 -17.21 11.77
C LEU A 299 -9.97 -16.08 12.79
N ASN A 300 -8.74 -15.66 13.04
CA ASN A 300 -8.42 -14.61 14.01
C ASN A 300 -8.62 -13.20 13.43
N TRP A 301 -9.87 -12.86 13.16
CA TRP A 301 -10.22 -11.59 12.51
C TRP A 301 -10.20 -10.41 13.48
N LYS A 302 -9.47 -9.35 13.16
CA LYS A 302 -9.57 -8.06 13.83
C LYS A 302 -11.01 -7.52 13.75
N SER A 303 -11.49 -6.89 14.81
CA SER A 303 -12.83 -6.29 14.83
C SER A 303 -12.89 -5.03 13.93
N SER A 304 -14.08 -4.70 13.42
CA SER A 304 -14.30 -3.45 12.68
C SER A 304 -13.90 -2.22 13.49
N LYS A 305 -14.13 -2.23 14.82
CA LYS A 305 -13.67 -1.16 15.71
C LYS A 305 -12.16 -1.00 15.67
N MET A 306 -11.39 -2.09 15.81
CA MET A 306 -9.93 -2.04 15.77
C MET A 306 -9.43 -1.50 14.43
N LEU A 307 -10.03 -1.92 13.31
CA LEU A 307 -9.64 -1.45 11.97
C LEU A 307 -9.92 0.04 11.78
N ILE A 308 -11.04 0.54 12.31
CA ILE A 308 -11.40 1.97 12.29
C ILE A 308 -10.48 2.76 13.22
N ASP A 309 -10.19 2.26 14.42
CA ASP A 309 -9.26 2.92 15.35
C ASP A 309 -7.85 3.02 14.75
N ASN A 310 -7.37 1.99 14.06
CA ASN A 310 -6.10 2.02 13.34
C ASN A 310 -6.09 3.09 12.24
N LEU A 311 -7.15 3.17 11.43
CA LEU A 311 -7.27 4.20 10.38
C LEU A 311 -7.24 5.61 10.99
N ILE A 312 -7.95 5.83 12.08
CA ILE A 312 -7.99 7.11 12.79
C ILE A 312 -6.60 7.47 13.34
N ASP A 313 -5.92 6.54 13.99
CA ASP A 313 -4.60 6.78 14.59
C ASP A 313 -3.54 7.06 13.52
N ILE A 314 -3.55 6.30 12.42
CA ILE A 314 -2.68 6.50 11.26
C ILE A 314 -2.91 7.87 10.63
N ALA A 315 -4.17 8.23 10.35
CA ALA A 315 -4.52 9.54 9.76
C ALA A 315 -4.12 10.71 10.67
N ALA A 316 -4.34 10.59 11.98
CA ALA A 316 -3.95 11.62 12.96
C ALA A 316 -2.43 11.84 13.02
N LYS A 317 -1.64 10.81 12.70
CA LYS A 317 -0.18 10.85 12.63
C LYS A 317 0.37 11.18 11.23
N GLY A 318 -0.51 11.37 10.24
CA GLY A 318 -0.17 11.77 8.87
C GLY A 318 0.31 10.65 7.97
N GLY A 319 -0.07 9.41 8.27
CA GLY A 319 0.23 8.24 7.44
C GLY A 319 -0.94 7.79 6.58
N ASN A 320 -0.66 6.86 5.67
CA ASN A 320 -1.66 6.10 4.92
C ASN A 320 -1.87 4.72 5.56
N TYR A 321 -3.09 4.22 5.47
CA TYR A 321 -3.45 2.86 5.87
C TYR A 321 -3.68 1.97 4.66
N LEU A 322 -2.85 0.96 4.47
CA LEU A 322 -2.97 -0.04 3.43
C LEU A 322 -3.46 -1.35 4.05
N LEU A 323 -4.77 -1.62 3.95
CA LEU A 323 -5.43 -2.75 4.61
C LEU A 323 -5.60 -3.91 3.66
N ASN A 324 -5.09 -5.08 4.06
CA ASN A 324 -5.01 -6.27 3.23
C ASN A 324 -6.29 -7.10 3.18
N VAL A 325 -6.57 -7.64 2.02
CA VAL A 325 -7.45 -8.78 1.78
C VAL A 325 -6.66 -9.91 1.09
N GLY A 326 -6.93 -11.16 1.47
CA GLY A 326 -6.37 -12.35 0.83
C GLY A 326 -7.50 -13.11 0.14
N PRO A 327 -7.74 -12.95 -1.18
CA PRO A 327 -8.81 -13.67 -1.89
C PRO A 327 -8.57 -15.17 -1.92
N GLU A 328 -9.66 -15.93 -1.94
CA GLU A 328 -9.66 -17.36 -2.12
C GLU A 328 -9.20 -17.77 -3.54
N SER A 329 -8.82 -19.01 -3.73
CA SER A 329 -8.45 -19.56 -5.06
C SER A 329 -9.60 -19.52 -6.08
N THR A 330 -10.83 -19.35 -5.61
CA THR A 330 -12.03 -19.16 -6.42
C THR A 330 -12.15 -17.78 -7.05
N GLY A 331 -11.43 -16.77 -6.49
CA GLY A 331 -11.51 -15.37 -6.87
C GLY A 331 -12.45 -14.53 -6.00
N LEU A 332 -13.00 -15.09 -4.94
CA LEU A 332 -13.82 -14.34 -3.99
C LEU A 332 -12.96 -13.71 -2.88
N ILE A 333 -13.28 -12.49 -2.51
CA ILE A 333 -12.79 -11.90 -1.27
C ILE A 333 -13.56 -12.54 -0.11
N PRO A 334 -12.88 -13.04 0.95
CA PRO A 334 -13.55 -13.66 2.08
C PRO A 334 -14.68 -12.80 2.66
N GLN A 335 -15.82 -13.41 2.94
CA GLN A 335 -17.01 -12.71 3.44
C GLN A 335 -16.71 -11.89 4.70
N ALA A 336 -15.87 -12.43 5.60
CA ALA A 336 -15.43 -11.74 6.81
C ALA A 336 -14.66 -10.43 6.53
N SER A 337 -13.90 -10.37 5.42
CA SER A 337 -13.26 -9.12 4.96
C SER A 337 -14.30 -8.15 4.40
N VAL A 338 -15.23 -8.63 3.57
CA VAL A 338 -16.28 -7.79 2.95
C VAL A 338 -17.14 -7.10 4.02
N GLU A 339 -17.53 -7.83 5.07
CA GLU A 339 -18.32 -7.30 6.16
C GLU A 339 -17.59 -6.18 6.92
N ARG A 340 -16.30 -6.36 7.23
CA ARG A 340 -15.48 -5.35 7.91
C ARG A 340 -15.28 -4.11 7.05
N LEU A 341 -15.01 -4.30 5.76
CA LEU A 341 -14.90 -3.22 4.80
C LEU A 341 -16.20 -2.42 4.67
N ALA A 342 -17.34 -3.09 4.66
CA ALA A 342 -18.64 -2.44 4.64
C ALA A 342 -18.89 -1.57 5.90
N GLU A 343 -18.50 -2.07 7.10
CA GLU A 343 -18.60 -1.29 8.34
C GLU A 343 -17.66 -0.07 8.34
N MET A 344 -16.42 -0.22 7.85
CA MET A 344 -15.50 0.90 7.67
C MET A 344 -16.08 1.96 6.70
N GLY A 345 -16.66 1.50 5.59
CA GLY A 345 -17.31 2.37 4.62
C GLY A 345 -18.51 3.14 5.19
N LYS A 346 -19.36 2.49 6.00
CA LYS A 346 -20.47 3.17 6.69
C LYS A 346 -19.94 4.29 7.60
N TRP A 347 -18.89 4.02 8.36
CA TRP A 347 -18.27 5.02 9.22
C TRP A 347 -17.66 6.18 8.43
N LEU A 348 -16.92 5.88 7.34
CA LEU A 348 -16.27 6.87 6.48
C LEU A 348 -17.27 7.73 5.69
N ASN A 349 -18.44 7.20 5.32
CA ASN A 349 -19.49 8.00 4.67
C ASN A 349 -19.97 9.15 5.54
N VAL A 350 -19.87 9.05 6.87
CA VAL A 350 -20.22 10.11 7.81
C VAL A 350 -19.01 10.96 8.18
N ASN A 351 -17.85 10.32 8.42
CA ASN A 351 -16.72 10.93 9.08
C ASN A 351 -15.50 11.15 8.17
N GLY A 352 -15.58 10.78 6.89
CA GLY A 352 -14.45 10.80 5.95
C GLY A 352 -13.82 12.18 5.75
N GLU A 353 -14.56 13.27 5.98
CA GLU A 353 -14.03 14.64 5.96
C GLU A 353 -12.87 14.83 6.95
N ALA A 354 -12.86 14.10 8.05
CA ALA A 354 -11.81 14.16 9.05
C ALA A 354 -10.61 13.23 8.76
N ILE A 355 -10.68 12.44 7.70
CA ILE A 355 -9.67 11.46 7.32
C ILE A 355 -8.96 11.86 6.02
N TYR A 356 -9.75 12.09 4.94
CA TYR A 356 -9.19 12.38 3.63
C TYR A 356 -8.74 13.83 3.50
N ALA A 357 -7.64 14.03 2.76
CA ALA A 357 -7.13 15.37 2.48
C ALA A 357 -6.95 16.24 3.75
N THR A 358 -6.54 15.64 4.85
CA THR A 358 -6.21 16.32 6.12
C THR A 358 -4.71 16.36 6.35
N LYS A 359 -4.30 17.06 7.39
CA LYS A 359 -2.92 17.14 7.88
C LYS A 359 -2.83 16.65 9.32
N ALA A 360 -1.72 16.02 9.67
CA ALA A 360 -1.35 15.80 11.06
C ALA A 360 -0.99 17.13 11.75
N ARG A 361 -1.15 17.17 13.05
CA ARG A 361 -0.64 18.26 13.90
C ARG A 361 0.28 17.68 14.97
N LYS A 362 1.23 18.51 15.48
CA LYS A 362 2.18 18.06 16.51
C LYS A 362 1.47 17.45 17.73
N GLN A 363 0.40 18.09 18.21
CA GLN A 363 -0.48 17.52 19.24
C GLN A 363 -1.58 16.69 18.59
N TYR A 364 -1.25 15.50 18.10
CA TYR A 364 -2.16 14.62 17.34
C TYR A 364 -3.16 13.86 18.22
N LYS A 365 -2.96 13.82 19.55
CA LYS A 365 -3.85 13.14 20.51
C LYS A 365 -4.03 13.90 21.79
N GLU A 366 -5.12 13.60 22.52
CA GLU A 366 -5.37 14.03 23.89
C GLU A 366 -5.95 12.85 24.67
N GLY A 367 -5.17 12.36 25.66
CA GLY A 367 -5.44 11.07 26.30
C GLY A 367 -5.43 9.91 25.28
N ASP A 368 -6.11 8.82 25.63
CA ASP A 368 -6.15 7.63 24.78
C ASP A 368 -7.32 7.62 23.80
N GLN A 369 -8.33 8.46 24.04
CA GLN A 369 -9.62 8.40 23.35
C GLN A 369 -9.85 9.52 22.33
N VAL A 370 -8.93 10.47 22.21
CA VAL A 370 -9.08 11.58 21.26
C VAL A 370 -7.89 11.62 20.31
N ARG A 371 -8.19 11.71 19.02
CA ARG A 371 -7.21 11.95 17.94
C ARG A 371 -7.58 13.22 17.20
N PHE A 372 -6.58 13.90 16.64
CA PHE A 372 -6.79 15.14 15.91
C PHE A 372 -6.23 15.06 14.50
N THR A 373 -7.02 15.55 13.54
CA THR A 373 -6.57 15.93 12.21
C THR A 373 -6.92 17.39 11.95
N VAL A 374 -6.32 18.00 10.94
CA VAL A 374 -6.57 19.40 10.59
C VAL A 374 -6.87 19.50 9.09
N SER A 375 -7.83 20.35 8.71
CA SER A 375 -8.10 20.63 7.30
C SER A 375 -6.87 21.26 6.63
N LYS A 376 -6.69 21.06 5.31
CA LYS A 376 -5.50 21.57 4.58
C LYS A 376 -5.32 23.08 4.65
N ASP A 377 -6.42 23.81 4.71
CA ASP A 377 -6.48 25.28 4.81
C ASP A 377 -6.34 25.80 6.25
N ASP A 378 -6.11 24.91 7.21
CA ASP A 378 -6.01 25.20 8.64
C ASP A 378 -7.27 25.80 9.28
N GLN A 379 -8.39 25.84 8.58
CA GLN A 379 -9.61 26.45 9.11
C GLN A 379 -10.30 25.60 10.18
N PHE A 380 -10.13 24.27 10.13
CA PHE A 380 -10.81 23.34 11.03
C PHE A 380 -9.85 22.33 11.65
N THR A 381 -10.06 22.09 12.94
CA THR A 381 -9.54 20.92 13.64
C THR A 381 -10.66 19.91 13.80
N TYR A 382 -10.38 18.65 13.47
CA TYR A 382 -11.29 17.53 13.71
C TYR A 382 -10.82 16.80 14.96
N ALA A 383 -11.65 16.80 16.01
CA ALA A 383 -11.42 15.96 17.19
C ALA A 383 -12.21 14.66 17.03
N ILE A 384 -11.49 13.55 16.87
CA ILE A 384 -12.05 12.22 16.62
C ILE A 384 -12.06 11.47 17.96
N ILE A 385 -13.26 11.16 18.44
CA ILE A 385 -13.50 10.53 19.74
C ILE A 385 -13.69 9.03 19.52
N THR A 386 -12.73 8.21 19.94
CA THR A 386 -12.74 6.75 19.76
C THR A 386 -13.36 5.97 20.91
N GLY A 387 -13.73 6.67 21.95
CA GLY A 387 -14.46 6.12 23.11
C GLY A 387 -14.87 7.24 24.06
N HIS A 388 -15.98 7.05 24.73
CA HIS A 388 -16.42 7.95 25.79
C HIS A 388 -17.22 7.16 26.85
N LYS A 389 -17.18 7.64 28.10
CA LYS A 389 -18.00 7.08 29.20
C LYS A 389 -19.23 7.94 29.47
N ASP A 390 -19.15 9.24 29.15
CA ASP A 390 -20.18 10.25 29.41
C ASP A 390 -20.51 11.02 28.13
N TYR A 391 -21.71 11.61 28.05
CA TYR A 391 -22.10 12.47 26.93
C TYR A 391 -21.42 13.86 26.97
N LYS A 392 -20.24 13.94 27.56
CA LYS A 392 -19.43 15.14 27.64
C LYS A 392 -17.99 14.86 27.21
N VAL A 393 -17.45 15.77 26.42
CA VAL A 393 -16.03 15.74 26.01
C VAL A 393 -15.37 17.00 26.53
N LEU A 394 -14.23 16.82 27.17
CA LEU A 394 -13.35 17.93 27.61
C LEU A 394 -12.12 17.91 26.72
N LEU A 395 -11.83 19.05 26.07
CA LEU A 395 -10.63 19.24 25.24
C LEU A 395 -9.81 20.39 25.81
N GLN A 396 -8.50 20.17 25.96
CA GLN A 396 -7.55 21.17 26.42
C GLN A 396 -6.74 21.79 25.28
N SER A 397 -6.37 20.98 24.30
CA SER A 397 -5.42 21.36 23.23
C SER A 397 -6.09 22.05 22.03
N VAL A 398 -7.42 22.18 22.01
CA VAL A 398 -8.19 22.82 20.94
C VAL A 398 -9.24 23.73 21.52
N LYS A 399 -9.27 24.99 21.06
CA LYS A 399 -10.28 25.97 21.47
C LYS A 399 -11.03 26.47 20.23
N PRO A 400 -12.38 26.38 20.21
CA PRO A 400 -13.15 26.94 19.12
C PRO A 400 -12.95 28.46 18.98
N ALA A 401 -12.95 28.98 17.76
CA ALA A 401 -12.94 30.42 17.51
C ALA A 401 -14.13 31.09 18.23
N ALA A 402 -13.92 32.31 18.74
CA ALA A 402 -14.94 33.04 19.45
C ALA A 402 -16.22 33.18 18.61
N GLY A 403 -17.36 32.80 19.18
CA GLY A 403 -18.66 32.84 18.49
C GLY A 403 -18.87 31.76 17.43
N SER A 404 -17.89 30.87 17.19
CA SER A 404 -18.01 29.78 16.24
C SER A 404 -18.92 28.65 16.75
N LYS A 405 -19.38 27.82 15.81
CA LYS A 405 -20.23 26.66 16.12
C LYS A 405 -19.41 25.36 15.98
N VAL A 406 -19.36 24.59 17.06
CA VAL A 406 -18.86 23.22 16.98
C VAL A 406 -19.93 22.32 16.38
N ARG A 407 -19.56 21.45 15.44
CA ARG A 407 -20.46 20.49 14.79
C ARG A 407 -19.96 19.06 14.99
N MET A 408 -20.86 18.14 15.19
CA MET A 408 -20.56 16.71 15.06
C MET A 408 -20.91 16.28 13.64
N LEU A 409 -19.99 15.60 12.95
CA LEU A 409 -20.28 15.06 11.62
C LEU A 409 -21.46 14.08 11.71
N GLY A 410 -22.39 14.14 10.75
CA GLY A 410 -23.62 13.36 10.76
C GLY A 410 -24.74 13.93 11.63
N VAL A 411 -24.52 15.04 12.36
CA VAL A 411 -25.53 15.72 13.18
C VAL A 411 -25.83 17.12 12.61
N LYS A 412 -27.12 17.42 12.39
CA LYS A 412 -27.53 18.70 11.76
C LYS A 412 -27.33 19.91 12.67
N SER A 413 -27.65 19.79 13.96
CA SER A 413 -27.56 20.89 14.92
C SER A 413 -26.16 21.08 15.46
N PRO A 414 -25.69 22.32 15.65
CA PRO A 414 -24.46 22.58 16.38
C PRO A 414 -24.53 22.04 17.81
N LEU A 415 -23.37 21.64 18.34
CA LEU A 415 -23.26 21.20 19.72
C LEU A 415 -23.10 22.41 20.66
N PRO A 416 -23.74 22.39 21.85
CA PRO A 416 -23.44 23.32 22.92
C PRO A 416 -22.01 23.12 23.43
N TRP A 417 -21.31 24.21 23.64
CA TRP A 417 -19.98 24.19 24.27
C TRP A 417 -19.77 25.37 25.21
N LYS A 418 -18.90 25.23 26.18
CA LYS A 418 -18.51 26.28 27.11
C LYS A 418 -17.06 26.11 27.58
N MET A 419 -16.45 27.19 28.03
CA MET A 419 -15.18 27.10 28.71
C MET A 419 -15.36 26.67 30.18
N VAL A 420 -14.52 25.74 30.63
CA VAL A 420 -14.41 25.27 32.00
C VAL A 420 -12.93 25.36 32.40
N GLY A 421 -12.54 26.46 33.01
CA GLY A 421 -11.11 26.80 33.15
C GLY A 421 -10.45 26.95 31.79
N ASP A 422 -9.34 26.24 31.58
CA ASP A 422 -8.61 26.22 30.31
C ASP A 422 -9.10 25.16 29.30
N GLN A 423 -10.11 24.37 29.65
CA GLN A 423 -10.69 23.33 28.82
C GLN A 423 -11.99 23.77 28.17
N VAL A 424 -12.29 23.15 27.03
CA VAL A 424 -13.60 23.27 26.37
C VAL A 424 -14.44 22.05 26.69
N GLU A 425 -15.56 22.26 27.35
CA GLU A 425 -16.59 21.23 27.56
C GLU A 425 -17.59 21.27 26.40
N MET A 426 -17.82 20.12 25.77
CA MET A 426 -18.82 19.93 24.72
C MET A 426 -19.81 18.86 25.13
N GLN A 427 -21.11 19.15 24.92
CA GLN A 427 -22.18 18.19 25.19
C GLN A 427 -22.48 17.39 23.93
N LEU A 428 -22.30 16.07 23.99
CA LEU A 428 -22.65 15.18 22.89
C LEU A 428 -24.17 14.89 22.86
N PRO A 429 -24.74 14.58 21.69
CA PRO A 429 -26.15 14.20 21.58
C PRO A 429 -26.37 12.79 22.17
N LEU A 430 -27.57 12.55 22.68
CA LEU A 430 -27.95 11.23 23.22
C LEU A 430 -27.92 10.11 22.16
N LYS A 431 -28.22 10.46 20.89
CA LYS A 431 -28.15 9.56 19.76
C LYS A 431 -26.93 9.94 18.91
N LEU A 432 -25.93 9.08 18.89
CA LEU A 432 -24.72 9.25 18.14
C LEU A 432 -24.90 8.81 16.68
N PRO A 433 -24.24 9.45 15.70
CA PRO A 433 -24.47 9.21 14.28
C PRO A 433 -23.86 7.91 13.76
N THR A 434 -22.84 7.36 14.45
CA THR A 434 -22.13 6.13 14.09
C THR A 434 -21.77 5.33 15.34
N ASP A 435 -21.38 4.06 15.18
CA ASP A 435 -21.17 3.17 16.32
C ASP A 435 -19.76 3.26 16.94
N TYR A 436 -18.71 3.45 16.15
CA TYR A 436 -17.31 3.19 16.60
C TYR A 436 -16.58 4.42 17.10
N ALA A 437 -16.71 5.54 16.40
CA ALA A 437 -16.06 6.81 16.72
C ALA A 437 -16.85 7.99 16.15
N TRP A 438 -16.65 9.18 16.72
CA TRP A 438 -17.42 10.38 16.37
C TRP A 438 -16.48 11.55 16.15
N VAL A 439 -16.82 12.43 15.24
CA VAL A 439 -15.95 13.54 14.85
C VAL A 439 -16.60 14.87 15.21
N LEU A 440 -15.88 15.68 15.96
CA LEU A 440 -16.20 17.08 16.25
C LEU A 440 -15.40 17.96 15.29
N LYS A 441 -16.09 18.71 14.43
CA LYS A 441 -15.51 19.73 13.56
C LYS A 441 -15.50 21.05 14.30
N ILE A 442 -14.31 21.57 14.54
CA ILE A 442 -14.05 22.75 15.37
C ILE A 442 -13.35 23.79 14.49
N GLN A 443 -13.93 24.99 14.40
CA GLN A 443 -13.32 26.10 13.67
C GLN A 443 -12.16 26.66 14.49
N ASN A 444 -10.99 26.78 13.85
CA ASN A 444 -9.79 27.35 14.44
C ASN A 444 -9.89 28.87 14.58
N ASN A 445 -9.11 29.46 15.50
CA ASN A 445 -9.01 30.92 15.63
C ASN A 445 -8.23 31.55 14.49
#